data_941f09126eb2e7c7d16f9d62f366cf76
#
_entry.id   941f09126eb2e7c7d16f9d62f366cf76
#
_cell.length_a   1.000
_cell.length_b   1.000
_cell.length_c   1.000
_cell.angle_alpha   90.00
_cell.angle_beta   90.00
_cell.angle_gamma   90.00
#
_symmetry.space_group_name_H-M   'P 1'
#
loop_
_entity.id
_entity.type
_entity.pdbx_description
1 polymer ?
#
loop_
_entity_poly.entity_id
_entity_poly.type
_entity_poly.pdbx_seq_one_letter_code
_entity_poly.pdbx_strand_id
1 'polypeptide(L)'
;MTSWLIGTGIMLIHLMGMISAVMALMSSRTSQGAVAWIMSLLTFPYVALPAYWLFGRPRFYGYVTARGARDNVLRRVLRRYRNNMKPHISLPATPDIQAVEQLAMMPLTKGNHAELLIDGQATFEHLFRGIDEACDYLLLQFFIIRDDRLGKELKARLVAAARRGVRIYFLYDELGSRKLRDSYFKELEREGVEVSPFGSSRGFKHRFQLNFRNHRKIMVVDGKKGWVGGFNVGIEYLGEHPRHGPWRDTHLALKGPGVLGLQEAFWEDWHWATGEVISLNWHAENHAQMDHQVVIVPSGPADKHDTASLLIQQLIHSANDRLWVTSPYFVPDQGVQDALRLAAMRGVDVRVMIPERPDHLLVFLSAFSFLPDMLRAGIKIYRYLPGFLHQKVMLIDDEAATVGTVNLDNRSFRLNFEITTYVPSASFAADVEAMLLEDFSRCRRVSIDEINSRPLWKKVVSRAAYLTAPIQ
;
A
#
# COMPACT_ATOMS: atom_id res chain seq x y z
N MET A 1 41.07 8.45 34.22
CA MET A 1 40.84 8.19 32.77
C MET A 1 39.41 7.76 32.47
N THR A 2 38.82 6.84 33.24
CA THR A 2 37.42 6.37 33.07
C THR A 2 36.36 7.44 33.26
N SER A 3 36.46 8.31 34.29
CA SER A 3 35.48 9.40 34.54
C SER A 3 35.49 10.48 33.45
N TRP A 4 36.63 10.75 32.86
CA TRP A 4 36.75 11.70 31.72
C TRP A 4 36.11 11.14 30.46
N LEU A 5 36.27 9.85 30.16
CA LEU A 5 35.65 9.16 29.02
C LEU A 5 34.13 9.12 29.16
N ILE A 6 33.62 8.85 30.36
CA ILE A 6 32.17 8.86 30.64
C ILE A 6 31.61 10.26 30.47
N GLY A 7 32.26 11.30 31.03
CA GLY A 7 31.81 12.69 30.88
C GLY A 7 31.76 13.16 29.41
N THR A 8 32.80 12.81 28.64
CA THR A 8 32.86 13.11 27.19
C THR A 8 31.75 12.39 26.42
N GLY A 9 31.47 11.11 26.75
CA GLY A 9 30.38 10.34 26.14
C GLY A 9 29.00 10.95 26.40
N ILE A 10 28.73 11.37 27.64
CA ILE A 10 27.49 12.05 28.02
C ILE A 10 27.35 13.37 27.24
N MET A 11 28.39 14.19 27.18
CA MET A 11 28.38 15.45 26.44
C MET A 11 28.10 15.23 24.95
N LEU A 12 28.69 14.23 24.32
CA LEU A 12 28.46 13.89 22.92
C LEU A 12 27.03 13.46 22.67
N ILE A 13 26.42 12.65 23.54
CA ILE A 13 25.03 12.23 23.43
C ILE A 13 24.08 13.44 23.52
N HIS A 14 24.30 14.36 24.46
CA HIS A 14 23.49 15.58 24.57
C HIS A 14 23.65 16.50 23.35
N LEU A 15 24.89 16.65 22.84
CA LEU A 15 25.13 17.41 21.60
C LEU A 15 24.40 16.79 20.40
N MET A 16 24.45 15.46 20.25
CA MET A 16 23.66 14.75 19.22
C MET A 16 22.15 14.92 19.43
N GLY A 17 21.69 14.95 20.68
CA GLY A 17 20.31 15.26 21.04
C GLY A 17 19.87 16.65 20.56
N MET A 18 20.68 17.67 20.82
CA MET A 18 20.43 19.06 20.36
C MET A 18 20.41 19.15 18.82
N ILE A 19 21.37 18.56 18.13
CA ILE A 19 21.40 18.52 16.66
C ILE A 19 20.13 17.82 16.12
N SER A 20 19.76 16.69 16.71
CA SER A 20 18.56 15.94 16.32
C SER A 20 17.27 16.70 16.62
N ALA A 21 17.22 17.51 17.69
CA ALA A 21 16.10 18.39 18.00
C ALA A 21 15.93 19.49 16.94
N VAL A 22 17.03 20.09 16.47
CA VAL A 22 16.97 21.02 15.32
C VAL A 22 16.50 20.31 14.05
N MET A 23 16.97 19.10 13.79
CA MET A 23 16.48 18.30 12.66
C MET A 23 14.99 18.00 12.80
N ALA A 24 14.50 17.67 13.99
CA ALA A 24 13.08 17.45 14.24
C ALA A 24 12.26 18.71 14.00
N LEU A 25 12.73 19.86 14.43
CA LEU A 25 12.09 21.16 14.17
C LEU A 25 11.91 21.44 12.68
N MET A 26 12.96 21.15 11.89
CA MET A 26 13.00 21.45 10.44
C MET A 26 12.29 20.41 9.56
N SER A 27 12.08 19.18 10.06
CA SER A 27 11.64 18.06 9.23
C SER A 27 10.35 17.39 9.69
N SER A 28 9.86 17.64 10.91
CA SER A 28 8.64 16.99 11.41
C SER A 28 7.41 17.41 10.60
N ARG A 29 6.50 16.44 10.35
CA ARG A 29 5.27 16.67 9.60
C ARG A 29 4.23 17.48 10.35
N THR A 30 4.21 17.37 11.70
CA THR A 30 3.26 18.07 12.56
C THR A 30 3.98 18.85 13.64
N SER A 31 3.42 19.99 14.04
CA SER A 31 3.97 20.79 15.15
C SER A 31 3.99 20.01 16.48
N GLN A 32 2.93 19.21 16.73
CA GLN A 32 2.86 18.36 17.93
C GLN A 32 3.96 17.30 17.94
N GLY A 33 4.21 16.67 16.80
CA GLY A 33 5.32 15.71 16.64
C GLY A 33 6.69 16.37 16.82
N ALA A 34 6.87 17.59 16.28
CA ALA A 34 8.11 18.35 16.48
C ALA A 34 8.34 18.64 17.97
N VAL A 35 7.34 19.15 18.68
CA VAL A 35 7.43 19.44 20.13
C VAL A 35 7.74 18.18 20.91
N ALA A 36 7.05 17.06 20.64
CA ALA A 36 7.27 15.80 21.33
C ALA A 36 8.72 15.29 21.14
N TRP A 37 9.25 15.33 19.91
CA TRP A 37 10.63 14.93 19.64
C TRP A 37 11.65 15.87 20.28
N ILE A 38 11.47 17.19 20.18
CA ILE A 38 12.37 18.19 20.76
C ILE A 38 12.46 17.98 22.27
N MET A 39 11.31 17.89 22.95
CA MET A 39 11.27 17.67 24.40
C MET A 39 11.99 16.37 24.78
N SER A 40 11.68 15.26 24.09
CA SER A 40 12.30 13.95 24.38
C SER A 40 13.82 13.95 24.12
N LEU A 41 14.27 14.55 23.02
CA LEU A 41 15.70 14.61 22.64
C LEU A 41 16.54 15.49 23.56
N LEU A 42 15.96 16.53 24.14
CA LEU A 42 16.64 17.41 25.07
C LEU A 42 16.64 16.85 26.52
N THR A 43 15.57 16.15 26.93
CA THR A 43 15.43 15.63 28.31
C THR A 43 16.00 14.24 28.51
N PHE A 44 15.78 13.32 27.53
CA PHE A 44 16.19 11.91 27.58
C PHE A 44 16.90 11.43 26.31
N PRO A 45 18.04 12.06 25.91
CA PRO A 45 18.69 11.76 24.64
C PRO A 45 19.11 10.30 24.49
N TYR A 46 19.42 9.60 25.58
CA TYR A 46 19.88 8.20 25.58
C TYR A 46 18.86 7.22 24.94
N VAL A 47 17.56 7.48 25.15
CA VAL A 47 16.45 6.68 24.58
C VAL A 47 15.87 7.35 23.34
N ALA A 48 15.77 8.69 23.40
CA ALA A 48 15.13 9.45 22.35
C ALA A 48 15.93 9.46 21.02
N LEU A 49 17.27 9.47 21.08
CA LEU A 49 18.11 9.45 19.86
C LEU A 49 17.90 8.20 19.01
N PRO A 50 18.05 6.96 19.53
CA PRO A 50 17.78 5.76 18.77
C PRO A 50 16.34 5.73 18.24
N ALA A 51 15.36 6.10 19.09
CA ALA A 51 13.94 6.15 18.70
C ALA A 51 13.69 7.17 17.60
N TYR A 52 14.24 8.39 17.68
CA TYR A 52 14.12 9.41 16.67
C TYR A 52 14.74 9.01 15.33
N TRP A 53 15.91 8.38 15.37
CA TRP A 53 16.58 7.97 14.14
C TRP A 53 15.85 6.82 13.43
N LEU A 54 15.13 6.00 14.19
CA LEU A 54 14.32 4.90 13.66
C LEU A 54 12.92 5.36 13.20
N PHE A 55 12.23 6.19 13.99
CA PHE A 55 10.82 6.53 13.81
C PHE A 55 10.57 8.00 13.44
N GLY A 56 11.50 8.91 13.76
CA GLY A 56 11.31 10.36 13.60
C GLY A 56 11.56 10.90 12.20
N ARG A 57 12.09 10.10 11.28
CA ARG A 57 12.38 10.54 9.91
C ARG A 57 11.12 10.50 9.06
N PRO A 58 10.65 11.65 8.52
CA PRO A 58 9.37 11.72 7.81
C PRO A 58 9.43 11.25 6.34
N ARG A 59 10.63 11.17 5.72
CA ARG A 59 10.80 10.87 4.30
C ARG A 59 11.91 9.87 4.02
N PHE A 60 11.73 9.09 2.97
CA PHE A 60 12.74 8.17 2.44
C PHE A 60 13.69 8.89 1.47
N TYR A 61 14.59 9.70 2.02
CA TYR A 61 15.47 10.57 1.23
C TYR A 61 16.32 9.84 0.18
N GLY A 62 16.74 8.60 0.43
CA GLY A 62 17.49 7.82 -0.54
C GLY A 62 16.75 7.60 -1.85
N TYR A 63 15.47 7.24 -1.76
CA TYR A 63 14.60 7.06 -2.92
C TYR A 63 14.30 8.40 -3.63
N VAL A 64 14.07 9.48 -2.85
CA VAL A 64 13.90 10.84 -3.41
C VAL A 64 15.11 11.26 -4.22
N THR A 65 16.32 11.01 -3.70
CA THR A 65 17.57 11.35 -4.38
C THR A 65 17.77 10.52 -5.66
N ALA A 66 17.49 9.21 -5.58
CA ALA A 66 17.56 8.32 -6.75
C ALA A 66 16.56 8.71 -7.84
N ARG A 67 15.33 9.07 -7.44
CA ARG A 67 14.27 9.56 -8.35
C ARG A 67 14.64 10.94 -8.94
N GLY A 68 15.35 11.79 -8.20
CA GLY A 68 15.80 13.10 -8.62
C GLY A 68 17.06 13.07 -9.50
N ALA A 69 17.99 12.16 -9.24
CA ALA A 69 19.22 11.94 -10.00
C ALA A 69 18.98 11.18 -11.32
N ARG A 70 17.77 11.34 -11.90
CA ARG A 70 17.32 10.62 -13.11
C ARG A 70 18.43 10.62 -14.16
N ASP A 71 19.07 9.47 -14.31
CA ASP A 71 20.00 9.19 -15.38
C ASP A 71 19.36 9.57 -16.73
N ASN A 72 20.16 10.03 -17.69
CA ASN A 72 19.70 10.40 -19.02
C ASN A 72 18.97 9.23 -19.73
N VAL A 73 19.30 7.98 -19.36
CA VAL A 73 18.63 6.77 -19.85
C VAL A 73 17.20 6.69 -19.32
N LEU A 74 17.02 6.90 -18.01
CA LEU A 74 15.71 6.90 -17.36
C LEU A 74 14.76 7.92 -17.99
N ARG A 75 15.24 9.15 -18.17
CA ARG A 75 14.46 10.23 -18.83
C ARG A 75 14.08 9.89 -20.27
N ARG A 76 14.96 9.18 -21.00
CA ARG A 76 14.70 8.77 -22.38
C ARG A 76 13.62 7.69 -22.46
N VAL A 77 13.69 6.69 -21.58
CA VAL A 77 12.67 5.63 -21.49
C VAL A 77 11.30 6.22 -21.14
N LEU A 78 11.22 7.04 -20.09
CA LEU A 78 9.97 7.68 -19.67
C LEU A 78 9.40 8.63 -20.74
N ARG A 79 10.25 9.34 -21.50
CA ARG A 79 9.80 10.17 -22.62
C ARG A 79 9.20 9.32 -23.74
N ARG A 80 9.83 8.17 -24.07
CA ARG A 80 9.32 7.24 -25.07
C ARG A 80 7.99 6.64 -24.62
N TYR A 81 7.90 6.21 -23.37
CA TYR A 81 6.66 5.73 -22.75
C TYR A 81 5.54 6.76 -22.86
N ARG A 82 5.76 8.00 -22.40
CA ARG A 82 4.77 9.07 -22.46
C ARG A 82 4.28 9.36 -23.90
N ASN A 83 5.17 9.29 -24.87
CA ASN A 83 4.78 9.46 -26.27
C ASN A 83 3.90 8.30 -26.78
N ASN A 84 4.23 7.06 -26.41
CA ASN A 84 3.45 5.89 -26.78
C ASN A 84 2.06 5.88 -26.10
N MET A 85 1.95 6.46 -24.92
CA MET A 85 0.69 6.57 -24.18
C MET A 85 -0.29 7.61 -24.73
N LYS A 86 0.17 8.63 -25.48
CA LYS A 86 -0.69 9.73 -25.97
C LYS A 86 -2.00 9.29 -26.62
N PRO A 87 -2.06 8.27 -27.51
CA PRO A 87 -3.31 7.82 -28.13
C PRO A 87 -4.30 7.18 -27.12
N HIS A 88 -3.79 6.73 -25.98
CA HIS A 88 -4.54 5.99 -24.98
C HIS A 88 -4.93 6.84 -23.77
N ILE A 89 -4.52 8.12 -23.76
CA ILE A 89 -4.88 9.06 -22.70
C ILE A 89 -6.33 9.52 -22.94
N SER A 90 -7.12 9.51 -21.87
CA SER A 90 -8.43 10.14 -21.83
C SER A 90 -8.32 11.50 -21.15
N LEU A 91 -9.10 12.47 -21.62
CA LEU A 91 -9.23 13.71 -20.87
C LEU A 91 -10.10 13.47 -19.63
N PRO A 92 -9.73 13.95 -18.45
CA PRO A 92 -10.57 13.80 -17.27
C PRO A 92 -11.90 14.55 -17.48
N ALA A 93 -13.00 13.82 -17.23
CA ALA A 93 -14.35 14.37 -17.42
C ALA A 93 -14.74 15.35 -16.31
N THR A 94 -14.13 15.24 -15.13
CA THR A 94 -14.43 16.06 -13.96
C THR A 94 -13.14 16.57 -13.30
N PRO A 95 -13.22 17.68 -12.52
CA PRO A 95 -12.08 18.13 -11.70
C PRO A 95 -11.59 17.09 -10.69
N ASP A 96 -12.47 16.21 -10.23
CA ASP A 96 -12.16 15.14 -9.28
C ASP A 96 -11.21 14.12 -9.91
N ILE A 97 -11.48 13.67 -11.13
CA ILE A 97 -10.61 12.76 -11.88
C ILE A 97 -9.27 13.44 -12.19
N GLN A 98 -9.30 14.73 -12.55
CA GLN A 98 -8.07 15.51 -12.78
C GLN A 98 -7.19 15.58 -11.53
N ALA A 99 -7.79 15.74 -10.34
CA ALA A 99 -7.05 15.73 -9.09
C ALA A 99 -6.38 14.35 -8.83
N VAL A 100 -7.08 13.25 -9.13
CA VAL A 100 -6.49 11.90 -9.04
C VAL A 100 -5.31 11.74 -9.99
N GLU A 101 -5.40 12.20 -11.26
CA GLU A 101 -4.27 12.18 -12.20
C GLU A 101 -3.06 12.96 -11.69
N GLN A 102 -3.30 14.15 -11.14
CA GLN A 102 -2.22 14.98 -10.59
C GLN A 102 -1.54 14.35 -9.38
N LEU A 103 -2.31 13.71 -8.50
CA LEU A 103 -1.77 12.96 -7.36
C LEU A 103 -0.98 11.74 -7.82
N ALA A 104 -1.50 11.02 -8.80
CA ALA A 104 -0.86 9.84 -9.39
C ALA A 104 0.43 10.17 -10.13
N MET A 105 0.52 11.36 -10.71
CA MET A 105 1.52 11.73 -11.74
C MET A 105 1.50 10.79 -12.95
N MET A 106 0.40 10.07 -13.13
CA MET A 106 0.12 9.13 -14.22
C MET A 106 -1.20 9.51 -14.90
N PRO A 107 -1.31 9.32 -16.24
CA PRO A 107 -2.48 9.74 -16.97
C PRO A 107 -3.69 8.83 -16.75
N LEU A 108 -4.89 9.38 -16.90
CA LEU A 108 -6.11 8.62 -17.09
C LEU A 108 -6.05 7.91 -18.44
N THR A 109 -6.07 6.59 -18.44
CA THR A 109 -6.00 5.76 -19.64
C THR A 109 -7.37 5.20 -20.02
N LYS A 110 -7.62 4.99 -21.30
CA LYS A 110 -8.80 4.35 -21.89
C LYS A 110 -8.42 3.10 -22.66
N GLY A 111 -9.38 2.26 -23.04
CA GLY A 111 -9.13 1.01 -23.74
C GLY A 111 -8.62 -0.09 -22.81
N ASN A 112 -8.99 -0.04 -21.53
CA ASN A 112 -8.63 -1.09 -20.56
C ASN A 112 -9.80 -2.05 -20.32
N HIS A 113 -9.44 -3.24 -19.84
CA HIS A 113 -10.35 -4.17 -19.19
C HIS A 113 -9.87 -4.42 -17.78
N ALA A 114 -10.69 -4.04 -16.81
CA ALA A 114 -10.48 -4.26 -15.39
C ALA A 114 -11.44 -5.34 -14.90
N GLU A 115 -10.93 -6.41 -14.29
CA GLU A 115 -11.68 -7.57 -13.82
C GLU A 115 -11.40 -7.79 -12.34
N LEU A 116 -12.48 -7.93 -11.53
CA LEU A 116 -12.37 -8.25 -10.12
C LEU A 116 -12.04 -9.72 -9.90
N LEU A 117 -11.03 -9.98 -9.10
CA LEU A 117 -10.68 -11.32 -8.63
C LEU A 117 -11.01 -11.39 -7.13
N ILE A 118 -12.02 -12.17 -6.82
CA ILE A 118 -12.55 -12.31 -5.47
C ILE A 118 -11.93 -13.53 -4.80
N ASP A 119 -11.29 -13.30 -3.66
CA ASP A 119 -10.60 -14.29 -2.82
C ASP A 119 -9.38 -14.97 -3.48
N GLY A 120 -8.66 -15.74 -2.66
CA GLY A 120 -7.35 -16.27 -3.04
C GLY A 120 -7.41 -17.29 -4.16
N GLN A 121 -8.42 -18.17 -4.19
CA GLN A 121 -8.53 -19.21 -5.21
C GLN A 121 -8.57 -18.61 -6.62
N ALA A 122 -9.54 -17.72 -6.88
CA ALA A 122 -9.68 -17.06 -8.17
C ALA A 122 -8.44 -16.24 -8.53
N THR A 123 -7.86 -15.54 -7.55
CA THR A 123 -6.69 -14.70 -7.76
C THR A 123 -5.47 -15.53 -8.16
N PHE A 124 -5.13 -16.60 -7.44
CA PHE A 124 -3.93 -17.38 -7.74
C PHE A 124 -4.09 -18.24 -8.99
N GLU A 125 -5.28 -18.76 -9.28
CA GLU A 125 -5.54 -19.42 -10.57
C GLU A 125 -5.29 -18.47 -11.75
N HIS A 126 -5.73 -17.21 -11.61
CA HIS A 126 -5.53 -16.21 -12.66
C HIS A 126 -4.07 -15.75 -12.78
N LEU A 127 -3.37 -15.55 -11.67
CA LEU A 127 -1.95 -15.22 -11.62
C LEU A 127 -1.11 -16.33 -12.24
N PHE A 128 -1.35 -17.58 -11.87
CA PHE A 128 -0.60 -18.74 -12.37
C PHE A 128 -0.82 -18.95 -13.87
N ARG A 129 -2.03 -18.77 -14.36
CA ARG A 129 -2.31 -18.78 -15.81
C ARG A 129 -1.49 -17.69 -16.52
N GLY A 130 -1.42 -16.48 -15.95
CA GLY A 130 -0.59 -15.41 -16.49
C GLY A 130 0.90 -15.78 -16.56
N ILE A 131 1.46 -16.44 -15.53
CA ILE A 131 2.84 -16.92 -15.53
C ILE A 131 3.06 -17.99 -16.61
N ASP A 132 2.12 -18.91 -16.76
CA ASP A 132 2.22 -19.99 -17.76
C ASP A 132 2.14 -19.44 -19.20
N GLU A 133 1.42 -18.37 -19.44
CA GLU A 133 1.25 -17.69 -20.73
C GLU A 133 2.35 -16.66 -21.06
N ALA A 134 3.27 -16.37 -20.13
CA ALA A 134 4.34 -15.41 -20.34
C ALA A 134 5.30 -15.85 -21.47
N CYS A 135 5.65 -14.90 -22.35
CA CYS A 135 6.48 -15.13 -23.53
C CYS A 135 7.80 -14.36 -23.52
N ASP A 136 7.84 -13.15 -22.94
CA ASP A 136 9.03 -12.29 -22.95
C ASP A 136 9.54 -12.03 -21.54
N TYR A 137 8.70 -11.46 -20.65
CA TYR A 137 9.12 -11.18 -19.28
C TYR A 137 7.98 -11.22 -18.26
N LEU A 138 8.39 -11.44 -17.00
CA LEU A 138 7.56 -11.39 -15.80
C LEU A 138 8.15 -10.38 -14.82
N LEU A 139 7.31 -9.48 -14.30
CA LEU A 139 7.64 -8.61 -13.20
C LEU A 139 6.78 -9.02 -12.01
N LEU A 140 7.39 -9.37 -10.89
CA LEU A 140 6.69 -9.78 -9.68
C LEU A 140 7.16 -8.96 -8.48
N GLN A 141 6.21 -8.47 -7.70
CA GLN A 141 6.48 -7.73 -6.48
C GLN A 141 5.49 -8.11 -5.39
N PHE A 142 6.00 -8.58 -4.24
CA PHE A 142 5.18 -8.95 -3.10
C PHE A 142 5.81 -8.51 -1.78
N PHE A 143 4.95 -8.14 -0.82
CA PHE A 143 5.39 -7.80 0.53
C PHE A 143 5.73 -9.06 1.35
N ILE A 144 4.87 -10.08 1.30
CA ILE A 144 5.07 -11.35 2.02
C ILE A 144 5.12 -12.51 1.04
N ILE A 145 6.14 -13.36 1.22
CA ILE A 145 6.25 -14.65 0.53
C ILE A 145 6.50 -15.71 1.60
N ARG A 146 5.81 -16.87 1.50
CA ARG A 146 5.97 -18.02 2.37
C ARG A 146 6.57 -19.21 1.63
N ASP A 147 7.34 -20.04 2.34
CA ASP A 147 7.84 -21.33 1.82
C ASP A 147 6.85 -22.45 2.18
N ASP A 148 5.59 -22.24 1.79
CA ASP A 148 4.50 -23.21 1.94
C ASP A 148 4.08 -23.80 0.58
N ARG A 149 2.94 -24.51 0.55
CA ARG A 149 2.42 -25.13 -0.68
C ARG A 149 2.27 -24.08 -1.81
N LEU A 150 1.67 -22.92 -1.50
CA LEU A 150 1.43 -21.89 -2.51
C LEU A 150 2.74 -21.26 -2.99
N GLY A 151 3.65 -20.93 -2.07
CA GLY A 151 4.96 -20.38 -2.43
C GLY A 151 5.82 -21.35 -3.22
N LYS A 152 5.74 -22.65 -2.93
CA LYS A 152 6.42 -23.70 -3.71
C LYS A 152 5.82 -23.84 -5.11
N GLU A 153 4.51 -23.74 -5.25
CA GLU A 153 3.85 -23.75 -6.56
C GLU A 153 4.24 -22.53 -7.38
N LEU A 154 4.23 -21.31 -6.79
CA LEU A 154 4.74 -20.12 -7.46
C LEU A 154 6.18 -20.34 -7.94
N LYS A 155 7.08 -20.83 -7.07
CA LYS A 155 8.48 -21.10 -7.42
C LYS A 155 8.59 -22.06 -8.61
N ALA A 156 7.84 -23.16 -8.59
CA ALA A 156 7.88 -24.15 -9.67
C ALA A 156 7.45 -23.56 -11.03
N ARG A 157 6.42 -22.69 -11.04
CA ARG A 157 5.96 -22.02 -12.27
C ARG A 157 6.96 -20.97 -12.78
N LEU A 158 7.60 -20.22 -11.88
CA LEU A 158 8.65 -19.28 -12.24
C LEU A 158 9.86 -20.00 -12.86
N VAL A 159 10.29 -21.11 -12.27
CA VAL A 159 11.35 -21.96 -12.83
C VAL A 159 10.96 -22.48 -14.22
N ALA A 160 9.73 -22.95 -14.38
CA ALA A 160 9.24 -23.41 -15.68
C ALA A 160 9.21 -22.29 -16.73
N ALA A 161 8.82 -21.06 -16.34
CA ALA A 161 8.85 -19.90 -17.22
C ALA A 161 10.28 -19.48 -17.59
N ALA A 162 11.21 -19.47 -16.62
CA ALA A 162 12.63 -19.18 -16.88
C ALA A 162 13.25 -20.19 -17.87
N ARG A 163 12.94 -21.47 -17.73
CA ARG A 163 13.37 -22.53 -18.66
C ARG A 163 12.79 -22.39 -20.07
N ARG A 164 11.65 -21.70 -20.24
CA ARG A 164 11.11 -21.29 -21.55
C ARG A 164 11.84 -20.08 -22.15
N GLY A 165 12.77 -19.46 -21.42
CA GLY A 165 13.50 -18.26 -21.84
C GLY A 165 12.83 -16.94 -21.43
N VAL A 166 11.81 -16.97 -20.57
CA VAL A 166 11.16 -15.78 -20.04
C VAL A 166 12.07 -15.09 -19.03
N ARG A 167 12.33 -13.80 -19.20
CA ARG A 167 13.10 -12.98 -18.26
C ARG A 167 12.23 -12.68 -17.03
N ILE A 168 12.70 -12.99 -15.83
CA ILE A 168 11.90 -12.84 -14.61
C ILE A 168 12.60 -11.93 -13.64
N TYR A 169 11.90 -10.86 -13.20
CA TYR A 169 12.36 -9.90 -12.23
C TYR A 169 11.46 -10.00 -10.99
N PHE A 170 12.02 -10.45 -9.87
CA PHE A 170 11.27 -10.73 -8.65
C PHE A 170 11.74 -9.83 -7.51
N LEU A 171 10.92 -8.86 -7.14
CA LEU A 171 11.15 -7.91 -6.06
C LEU A 171 10.33 -8.31 -4.83
N TYR A 172 10.94 -8.32 -3.65
CA TYR A 172 10.23 -8.63 -2.40
C TYR A 172 10.65 -7.72 -1.25
N ASP A 173 9.75 -7.49 -0.26
CA ASP A 173 10.13 -6.76 0.95
C ASP A 173 10.89 -7.69 1.90
N GLU A 174 12.09 -7.27 2.31
CA GLU A 174 13.00 -8.05 3.14
C GLU A 174 12.39 -8.39 4.52
N LEU A 175 11.69 -7.43 5.15
CA LEU A 175 11.09 -7.67 6.47
C LEU A 175 9.78 -8.45 6.39
N GLY A 176 8.95 -8.16 5.41
CA GLY A 176 7.71 -8.90 5.15
C GLY A 176 7.98 -10.38 4.90
N SER A 177 9.04 -10.67 4.15
CA SER A 177 9.45 -12.03 3.78
C SER A 177 10.53 -12.63 4.69
N ARG A 178 10.83 -12.04 5.86
CA ARG A 178 11.92 -12.49 6.78
C ARG A 178 11.82 -13.94 7.27
N LYS A 179 10.66 -14.58 7.15
CA LYS A 179 10.47 -15.99 7.51
C LYS A 179 10.84 -16.94 6.37
N LEU A 180 11.06 -16.41 5.17
CA LEU A 180 11.49 -17.19 4.02
C LEU A 180 13.00 -17.47 4.13
N ARG A 181 13.41 -18.68 3.81
CA ARG A 181 14.82 -19.07 3.84
C ARG A 181 15.54 -18.56 2.59
N ASP A 182 16.78 -18.12 2.73
CA ASP A 182 17.62 -17.69 1.60
C ASP A 182 17.73 -18.75 0.50
N SER A 183 17.62 -20.05 0.84
CA SER A 183 17.64 -21.14 -0.12
C SER A 183 16.53 -21.05 -1.17
N TYR A 184 15.35 -20.50 -0.78
CA TYR A 184 14.22 -20.32 -1.70
C TYR A 184 14.60 -19.41 -2.87
N PHE A 185 15.22 -18.28 -2.57
CA PHE A 185 15.65 -17.33 -3.60
C PHE A 185 16.87 -17.82 -4.39
N LYS A 186 17.85 -18.46 -3.70
CA LYS A 186 19.03 -19.05 -4.38
C LYS A 186 18.65 -20.13 -5.39
N GLU A 187 17.58 -20.88 -5.16
CA GLU A 187 17.08 -21.85 -6.12
C GLU A 187 16.53 -21.16 -7.37
N LEU A 188 15.75 -20.05 -7.20
CA LEU A 188 15.25 -19.23 -8.30
C LEU A 188 16.40 -18.60 -9.10
N GLU A 189 17.40 -18.03 -8.42
CA GLU A 189 18.57 -17.41 -9.05
C GLU A 189 19.39 -18.41 -9.89
N ARG A 190 19.53 -19.66 -9.42
CA ARG A 190 20.22 -20.74 -10.19
C ARG A 190 19.49 -21.08 -11.49
N GLU A 191 18.19 -20.90 -11.55
CA GLU A 191 17.36 -21.16 -12.73
C GLU A 191 17.19 -19.90 -13.61
N GLY A 192 17.94 -18.81 -13.32
CA GLY A 192 17.97 -17.60 -14.14
C GLY A 192 16.93 -16.55 -13.78
N VAL A 193 16.26 -16.65 -12.62
CA VAL A 193 15.36 -15.61 -12.12
C VAL A 193 16.20 -14.52 -11.45
N GLU A 194 16.02 -13.28 -11.85
CA GLU A 194 16.62 -12.13 -11.19
C GLU A 194 15.80 -11.76 -9.95
N VAL A 195 16.40 -11.90 -8.76
CA VAL A 195 15.74 -11.67 -7.47
C VAL A 195 16.42 -10.52 -6.74
N SER A 196 15.64 -9.60 -6.21
CA SER A 196 16.18 -8.52 -5.39
C SER A 196 15.28 -8.23 -4.18
N PRO A 197 15.87 -8.05 -2.97
CA PRO A 197 15.12 -7.48 -1.87
C PRO A 197 14.92 -5.98 -2.11
N PHE A 198 13.71 -5.48 -1.83
CA PHE A 198 13.50 -4.06 -1.65
C PHE A 198 14.09 -3.67 -0.29
N GLY A 199 15.40 -3.43 -0.31
CA GLY A 199 16.18 -3.23 0.92
C GLY A 199 16.16 -1.79 1.37
N SER A 200 15.70 -1.58 2.59
CA SER A 200 16.01 -0.36 3.35
C SER A 200 17.42 -0.41 3.95
N SER A 201 18.14 -1.53 3.81
CA SER A 201 19.40 -1.82 4.53
C SER A 201 20.68 -1.65 3.68
N ARG A 202 20.60 -1.40 2.38
CA ARG A 202 21.79 -1.21 1.53
C ARG A 202 22.52 0.10 1.88
N GLY A 203 23.72 -0.05 2.48
CA GLY A 203 24.64 1.03 2.84
C GLY A 203 24.42 1.60 4.25
N PHE A 204 25.50 2.09 4.85
CA PHE A 204 25.52 2.58 6.24
C PHE A 204 24.52 3.73 6.48
N LYS A 205 24.22 4.53 5.46
CA LYS A 205 23.27 5.66 5.52
C LYS A 205 21.80 5.22 5.57
N HIS A 206 21.47 3.98 5.16
CA HIS A 206 20.09 3.48 5.02
C HIS A 206 19.68 2.52 6.14
N ARG A 207 20.61 2.07 6.99
CA ARG A 207 20.35 1.15 8.13
C ARG A 207 19.27 1.64 9.10
N PHE A 208 19.03 2.95 9.18
CA PHE A 208 18.03 3.55 10.07
C PHE A 208 16.67 3.79 9.39
N GLN A 209 16.47 3.31 8.15
CA GLN A 209 15.22 3.48 7.41
C GLN A 209 14.33 2.22 7.43
N LEU A 210 14.51 1.39 8.48
CA LEU A 210 13.78 0.13 8.68
C LEU A 210 12.24 0.32 8.77
N ASN A 211 11.76 1.52 8.99
CA ASN A 211 10.33 1.82 9.11
C ASN A 211 9.60 1.87 7.77
N PHE A 212 10.30 2.15 6.68
CA PHE A 212 9.72 2.21 5.33
C PHE A 212 9.62 0.82 4.71
N ARG A 213 8.47 0.46 4.12
CA ARG A 213 8.19 -0.86 3.55
C ARG A 213 7.63 -0.75 2.15
N ASN A 214 7.95 -1.73 1.33
CA ASN A 214 7.28 -1.88 0.05
C ASN A 214 6.09 -2.83 0.21
N HIS A 215 4.89 -2.24 0.27
CA HIS A 215 3.64 -2.97 0.49
C HIS A 215 2.87 -3.21 -0.81
N ARG A 216 3.43 -2.84 -1.97
CA ARG A 216 2.85 -3.11 -3.28
C ARG A 216 2.79 -4.61 -3.56
N LYS A 217 1.76 -5.05 -4.26
CA LYS A 217 1.62 -6.39 -4.80
C LYS A 217 1.25 -6.24 -6.25
N ILE A 218 2.22 -6.51 -7.11
CA ILE A 218 2.14 -6.29 -8.54
C ILE A 218 2.65 -7.53 -9.25
N MET A 219 1.93 -7.95 -10.28
CA MET A 219 2.48 -8.83 -11.32
C MET A 219 2.21 -8.19 -12.69
N VAL A 220 3.20 -8.20 -13.58
CA VAL A 220 3.05 -7.78 -14.97
C VAL A 220 3.62 -8.86 -15.88
N VAL A 221 2.89 -9.18 -16.92
CA VAL A 221 3.27 -10.15 -17.96
C VAL A 221 3.40 -9.43 -19.30
N ASP A 222 4.60 -9.42 -19.87
CA ASP A 222 4.93 -8.91 -21.22
C ASP A 222 4.52 -7.44 -21.47
N GLY A 223 4.19 -6.67 -20.40
CA GLY A 223 3.61 -5.33 -20.50
C GLY A 223 2.16 -5.29 -21.02
N LYS A 224 1.48 -6.44 -21.09
CA LYS A 224 0.14 -6.59 -21.66
C LYS A 224 -0.94 -6.96 -20.66
N LYS A 225 -0.56 -7.67 -19.60
CA LYS A 225 -1.45 -8.09 -18.51
C LYS A 225 -0.83 -7.68 -17.19
N GLY A 226 -1.66 -7.18 -16.27
CA GLY A 226 -1.22 -6.73 -14.95
C GLY A 226 -2.16 -7.19 -13.86
N TRP A 227 -1.66 -7.37 -12.65
CA TRP A 227 -2.42 -7.70 -11.45
C TRP A 227 -1.98 -6.82 -10.30
N VAL A 228 -2.96 -6.38 -9.51
CA VAL A 228 -2.73 -5.54 -8.33
C VAL A 228 -3.84 -5.74 -7.30
N GLY A 229 -3.50 -5.73 -6.02
CA GLY A 229 -4.51 -5.84 -4.95
C GLY A 229 -3.95 -6.30 -3.62
N GLY A 230 -4.79 -6.92 -2.76
CA GLY A 230 -4.44 -7.17 -1.37
C GLY A 230 -3.59 -8.42 -1.12
N PHE A 231 -3.57 -9.39 -2.05
CA PHE A 231 -2.97 -10.70 -1.82
C PHE A 231 -1.43 -10.70 -1.83
N ASN A 232 -0.86 -11.34 -0.82
CA ASN A 232 0.52 -11.80 -0.79
C ASN A 232 0.58 -13.32 -1.08
N VAL A 233 1.77 -13.92 -1.05
CA VAL A 233 1.98 -15.35 -1.37
C VAL A 233 2.11 -16.17 -0.09
N GLY A 234 1.11 -17.00 0.19
CA GLY A 234 1.05 -17.90 1.34
C GLY A 234 -0.32 -18.58 1.46
N ILE A 235 -0.37 -19.75 2.09
CA ILE A 235 -1.62 -20.53 2.26
C ILE A 235 -2.67 -19.79 3.11
N GLU A 236 -2.24 -18.86 3.96
CA GLU A 236 -3.16 -17.99 4.69
C GLU A 236 -4.10 -17.21 3.78
N TYR A 237 -3.61 -16.80 2.61
CA TYR A 237 -4.39 -16.05 1.61
C TYR A 237 -5.37 -16.93 0.81
N LEU A 238 -5.24 -18.26 0.90
CA LEU A 238 -6.23 -19.21 0.41
C LEU A 238 -7.28 -19.56 1.48
N GLY A 239 -7.19 -18.94 2.66
CA GLY A 239 -8.09 -19.25 3.77
C GLY A 239 -7.75 -20.55 4.51
N GLU A 240 -6.60 -21.14 4.27
CA GLU A 240 -6.19 -22.44 4.84
C GLU A 240 -5.46 -22.32 6.19
N HIS A 241 -5.26 -21.08 6.71
CA HIS A 241 -4.57 -20.89 7.98
C HIS A 241 -5.49 -21.12 9.18
N PRO A 242 -5.16 -22.04 10.13
CA PRO A 242 -6.07 -22.42 11.22
C PRO A 242 -6.53 -21.28 12.12
N ARG A 243 -5.68 -20.25 12.30
CA ARG A 243 -5.95 -19.12 13.19
C ARG A 243 -6.85 -18.05 12.56
N HIS A 244 -6.66 -17.77 11.25
CA HIS A 244 -7.34 -16.68 10.58
C HIS A 244 -8.65 -17.11 9.92
N GLY A 245 -8.81 -18.42 9.65
CA GLY A 245 -9.96 -18.97 8.94
C GLY A 245 -10.02 -18.47 7.48
N PRO A 246 -11.23 -18.37 6.91
CA PRO A 246 -11.40 -17.82 5.56
C PRO A 246 -10.76 -16.43 5.45
N TRP A 247 -10.04 -16.20 4.35
CA TRP A 247 -9.36 -14.93 4.08
C TRP A 247 -10.09 -14.20 2.96
N ARG A 248 -10.75 -13.10 3.32
CA ARG A 248 -11.51 -12.29 2.36
C ARG A 248 -10.68 -11.14 1.88
N ASP A 249 -10.27 -11.17 0.62
CA ASP A 249 -9.49 -10.10 -0.03
C ASP A 249 -9.89 -9.96 -1.50
N THR A 250 -9.42 -8.89 -2.15
CA THR A 250 -9.74 -8.57 -3.53
C THR A 250 -8.49 -8.20 -4.30
N HIS A 251 -8.39 -8.70 -5.52
CA HIS A 251 -7.38 -8.36 -6.51
C HIS A 251 -8.02 -7.86 -7.78
N LEU A 252 -7.27 -7.16 -8.60
CA LEU A 252 -7.67 -6.68 -9.91
C LEU A 252 -6.77 -7.30 -10.96
N ALA A 253 -7.35 -7.88 -12.00
CA ALA A 253 -6.66 -8.18 -13.24
C ALA A 253 -6.91 -7.05 -14.25
N LEU A 254 -5.87 -6.60 -14.91
CA LEU A 254 -5.89 -5.48 -15.83
C LEU A 254 -5.28 -5.88 -17.17
N LYS A 255 -5.94 -5.53 -18.27
CA LYS A 255 -5.41 -5.56 -19.64
C LYS A 255 -5.58 -4.19 -20.25
N GLY A 256 -4.70 -3.82 -21.16
CA GLY A 256 -4.76 -2.52 -21.82
C GLY A 256 -3.69 -1.53 -21.31
N PRO A 257 -3.79 -0.26 -21.72
CA PRO A 257 -2.76 0.77 -21.47
C PRO A 257 -2.41 0.99 -20.00
N GLY A 258 -3.36 0.82 -19.09
CA GLY A 258 -3.14 0.98 -17.64
C GLY A 258 -2.11 0.01 -17.06
N VAL A 259 -1.86 -1.14 -17.72
CA VAL A 259 -0.82 -2.10 -17.31
C VAL A 259 0.55 -1.44 -17.25
N LEU A 260 0.83 -0.49 -18.17
CA LEU A 260 2.10 0.21 -18.21
C LEU A 260 2.32 1.11 -16.98
N GLY A 261 1.24 1.55 -16.32
CA GLY A 261 1.35 2.26 -15.04
C GLY A 261 1.81 1.34 -13.90
N LEU A 262 1.32 0.09 -13.85
CA LEU A 262 1.81 -0.93 -12.93
C LEU A 262 3.29 -1.27 -13.20
N GLN A 263 3.64 -1.39 -14.49
CA GLN A 263 5.00 -1.63 -14.94
C GLN A 263 5.95 -0.49 -14.55
N GLU A 264 5.53 0.78 -14.72
CA GLU A 264 6.33 1.95 -14.33
C GLU A 264 6.60 1.95 -12.82
N ALA A 265 5.58 1.66 -12.00
CA ALA A 265 5.73 1.57 -10.56
C ALA A 265 6.71 0.47 -10.13
N PHE A 266 6.63 -0.72 -10.75
CA PHE A 266 7.59 -1.80 -10.52
C PHE A 266 9.00 -1.41 -10.96
N TRP A 267 9.14 -0.84 -12.15
CA TRP A 267 10.42 -0.47 -12.75
C TRP A 267 11.18 0.60 -11.94
N GLU A 268 10.48 1.59 -11.38
CA GLU A 268 11.07 2.56 -10.45
C GLU A 268 11.58 1.86 -9.17
N ASP A 269 10.79 0.93 -8.62
CA ASP A 269 11.16 0.17 -7.41
C ASP A 269 12.34 -0.78 -7.66
N TRP A 270 12.38 -1.43 -8.84
CA TRP A 270 13.50 -2.27 -9.27
C TRP A 270 14.79 -1.48 -9.42
N HIS A 271 14.69 -0.35 -10.13
CA HIS A 271 15.85 0.54 -10.29
C HIS A 271 16.38 1.06 -8.94
N TRP A 272 15.50 1.39 -8.02
CA TRP A 272 15.92 1.75 -6.66
C TRP A 272 16.63 0.59 -5.96
N ALA A 273 16.12 -0.63 -6.05
CA ALA A 273 16.65 -1.78 -5.35
C ALA A 273 18.00 -2.27 -5.91
N THR A 274 18.18 -2.20 -7.24
CA THR A 274 19.34 -2.79 -7.93
C THR A 274 20.30 -1.77 -8.51
N GLY A 275 19.84 -0.58 -8.87
CA GLY A 275 20.55 0.40 -9.69
C GLY A 275 20.46 0.11 -11.20
N GLU A 276 19.78 -0.96 -11.60
CA GLU A 276 19.70 -1.40 -12.98
C GLU A 276 18.52 -0.78 -13.72
N VAL A 277 18.68 -0.57 -15.01
CA VAL A 277 17.63 -0.13 -15.95
C VAL A 277 17.30 -1.31 -16.86
N ILE A 278 16.24 -2.04 -16.49
CA ILE A 278 15.78 -3.20 -17.26
C ILE A 278 15.05 -2.77 -18.54
N SER A 279 15.25 -3.52 -19.61
CA SER A 279 14.61 -3.27 -20.90
C SER A 279 13.26 -3.95 -20.96
N LEU A 280 12.18 -3.17 -21.06
CA LEU A 280 10.80 -3.64 -21.08
C LEU A 280 10.07 -3.16 -22.34
N ASN A 281 8.96 -3.80 -22.66
CA ASN A 281 8.03 -3.33 -23.67
C ASN A 281 7.19 -2.17 -23.11
N TRP A 282 7.27 -1.00 -23.74
CA TRP A 282 6.49 0.19 -23.39
C TRP A 282 5.43 0.51 -24.45
N HIS A 283 4.97 -0.51 -25.18
CA HIS A 283 3.91 -0.36 -26.17
C HIS A 283 2.56 -0.64 -25.52
N ALA A 284 1.70 0.38 -25.54
CA ALA A 284 0.33 0.22 -25.05
C ALA A 284 -0.54 -0.43 -26.15
N GLU A 285 -1.33 -1.41 -25.73
CA GLU A 285 -2.31 -2.07 -26.61
C GLU A 285 -3.71 -1.87 -26.00
N ASN A 286 -4.70 -1.45 -26.81
CA ASN A 286 -6.08 -1.38 -26.37
C ASN A 286 -6.68 -2.77 -26.23
N HIS A 287 -7.51 -2.97 -25.21
CA HIS A 287 -8.36 -4.13 -25.11
C HIS A 287 -9.66 -3.88 -25.90
N ALA A 288 -9.88 -4.66 -26.96
CA ALA A 288 -10.94 -4.37 -27.96
C ALA A 288 -12.39 -4.53 -27.44
N GLN A 289 -12.59 -5.25 -26.33
CA GLN A 289 -13.95 -5.63 -25.87
C GLN A 289 -14.49 -4.74 -24.74
N MET A 290 -13.64 -3.96 -24.07
CA MET A 290 -14.02 -3.11 -22.95
C MET A 290 -13.25 -1.78 -23.03
N ASP A 291 -13.85 -0.71 -22.52
CA ASP A 291 -13.24 0.62 -22.51
C ASP A 291 -13.28 1.23 -21.10
N HIS A 292 -12.81 0.49 -20.11
CA HIS A 292 -12.66 1.05 -18.78
C HIS A 292 -11.60 2.13 -18.79
N GLN A 293 -11.90 3.26 -18.17
CA GLN A 293 -10.90 4.26 -17.82
C GLN A 293 -10.18 3.83 -16.54
N VAL A 294 -8.87 4.03 -16.48
CA VAL A 294 -8.04 3.60 -15.36
C VAL A 294 -6.95 4.63 -15.06
N VAL A 295 -6.78 4.97 -13.79
CA VAL A 295 -5.60 5.66 -13.27
C VAL A 295 -4.89 4.74 -12.27
N ILE A 296 -3.60 4.50 -12.50
CA ILE A 296 -2.75 3.83 -11.51
C ILE A 296 -2.13 4.89 -10.62
N VAL A 297 -2.32 4.76 -9.31
CA VAL A 297 -1.85 5.72 -8.31
C VAL A 297 -0.82 5.06 -7.40
N PRO A 298 0.47 5.08 -7.75
CA PRO A 298 1.52 4.71 -6.83
C PRO A 298 1.68 5.80 -5.77
N SER A 299 1.89 5.39 -4.53
CA SER A 299 2.15 6.30 -3.43
C SER A 299 3.29 5.80 -2.54
N GLY A 300 3.91 6.71 -1.77
CA GLY A 300 5.00 6.30 -0.91
C GLY A 300 5.67 7.44 -0.12
N PRO A 301 6.57 7.07 0.81
CA PRO A 301 7.27 8.02 1.68
C PRO A 301 8.26 8.93 0.96
N ALA A 302 8.47 8.71 -0.34
CA ALA A 302 9.30 9.53 -1.21
C ALA A 302 8.53 10.61 -1.95
N ASP A 303 7.21 10.60 -1.87
CA ASP A 303 6.37 11.56 -2.57
C ASP A 303 6.49 12.96 -1.98
N LYS A 304 6.24 13.96 -2.83
CA LYS A 304 6.26 15.36 -2.42
C LYS A 304 5.12 15.68 -1.42
N HIS A 305 3.99 15.02 -1.61
CA HIS A 305 2.79 15.12 -0.79
C HIS A 305 2.48 13.77 -0.14
N ASP A 306 1.59 13.72 0.85
CA ASP A 306 1.07 12.47 1.41
C ASP A 306 0.03 11.89 0.44
N THR A 307 0.50 11.39 -0.72
CA THR A 307 -0.31 11.02 -1.90
C THR A 307 -1.46 10.08 -1.55
N ALA A 308 -1.20 9.02 -0.75
CA ALA A 308 -2.25 8.08 -0.37
C ALA A 308 -3.35 8.73 0.47
N SER A 309 -2.99 9.55 1.47
CA SER A 309 -3.96 10.27 2.29
C SER A 309 -4.79 11.28 1.48
N LEU A 310 -4.14 12.04 0.58
CA LEU A 310 -4.83 13.00 -0.28
C LEU A 310 -5.73 12.30 -1.30
N LEU A 311 -5.32 11.15 -1.85
CA LEU A 311 -6.16 10.35 -2.73
C LEU A 311 -7.44 9.92 -2.01
N ILE A 312 -7.31 9.31 -0.82
CA ILE A 312 -8.46 8.87 -0.03
C ILE A 312 -9.38 10.06 0.30
N GLN A 313 -8.84 11.20 0.70
CA GLN A 313 -9.62 12.41 0.96
C GLN A 313 -10.35 12.88 -0.31
N GLN A 314 -9.68 12.91 -1.46
CA GLN A 314 -10.28 13.31 -2.74
C GLN A 314 -11.45 12.39 -3.11
N LEU A 315 -11.29 11.07 -2.99
CA LEU A 315 -12.34 10.10 -3.26
C LEU A 315 -13.54 10.22 -2.29
N ILE A 316 -13.29 10.56 -1.03
CA ILE A 316 -14.37 10.84 -0.06
C ILE A 316 -15.11 12.12 -0.41
N HIS A 317 -14.41 13.15 -0.89
CA HIS A 317 -15.02 14.42 -1.26
C HIS A 317 -15.85 14.34 -2.55
N SER A 318 -15.45 13.47 -3.50
CA SER A 318 -16.19 13.28 -4.75
C SER A 318 -17.50 12.50 -4.57
N ALA A 319 -17.68 11.75 -3.46
CA ALA A 319 -18.91 11.03 -3.19
C ALA A 319 -20.09 11.98 -2.88
N ASN A 320 -21.24 11.77 -3.55
CA ASN A 320 -22.46 12.54 -3.39
C ASN A 320 -23.59 11.75 -2.76
N ASP A 321 -23.75 10.46 -3.11
CA ASP A 321 -24.84 9.60 -2.66
C ASP A 321 -24.35 8.54 -1.68
N ARG A 322 -23.28 7.81 -2.01
CA ARG A 322 -22.75 6.72 -1.18
C ARG A 322 -21.23 6.59 -1.27
N LEU A 323 -20.64 6.21 -0.15
CA LEU A 323 -19.23 5.89 -0.02
C LEU A 323 -19.08 4.62 0.82
N TRP A 324 -18.68 3.51 0.20
CA TRP A 324 -18.45 2.26 0.92
C TRP A 324 -16.97 1.92 0.90
N VAL A 325 -16.40 1.70 2.07
CA VAL A 325 -14.96 1.52 2.25
C VAL A 325 -14.69 0.23 3.01
N THR A 326 -13.76 -0.58 2.52
CA THR A 326 -13.27 -1.76 3.20
C THR A 326 -11.79 -1.64 3.49
N SER A 327 -11.39 -1.94 4.73
CA SER A 327 -9.99 -1.96 5.13
C SER A 327 -9.78 -2.89 6.32
N PRO A 328 -8.66 -3.64 6.36
CA PRO A 328 -8.32 -4.47 7.52
C PRO A 328 -8.01 -3.62 8.76
N TYR A 329 -7.58 -2.38 8.55
CA TYR A 329 -7.16 -1.45 9.60
C TYR A 329 -7.93 -0.15 9.49
N PHE A 330 -8.29 0.41 10.66
CA PHE A 330 -8.98 1.70 10.73
C PHE A 330 -8.31 2.61 11.77
N VAL A 331 -7.20 3.19 11.35
CA VAL A 331 -6.38 4.15 12.12
C VAL A 331 -6.07 5.37 11.22
N PRO A 332 -7.11 6.01 10.66
CA PRO A 332 -6.95 7.08 9.68
C PRO A 332 -6.32 8.33 10.30
N ASP A 333 -5.63 9.11 9.48
CA ASP A 333 -5.17 10.44 9.88
C ASP A 333 -6.34 11.43 10.02
N GLN A 334 -6.05 12.61 10.57
CA GLN A 334 -7.07 13.61 10.86
C GLN A 334 -7.82 14.05 9.60
N GLY A 335 -7.11 14.24 8.47
CA GLY A 335 -7.73 14.68 7.22
C GLY A 335 -8.77 13.68 6.68
N VAL A 336 -8.45 12.40 6.71
CA VAL A 336 -9.36 11.32 6.30
C VAL A 336 -10.55 11.22 7.28
N GLN A 337 -10.32 11.36 8.60
CA GLN A 337 -11.40 11.38 9.59
C GLN A 337 -12.37 12.53 9.33
N ASP A 338 -11.85 13.74 9.10
CA ASP A 338 -12.66 14.92 8.85
C ASP A 338 -13.44 14.80 7.54
N ALA A 339 -12.81 14.30 6.48
CA ALA A 339 -13.46 14.04 5.20
C ALA A 339 -14.63 13.04 5.33
N LEU A 340 -14.43 11.90 6.03
CA LEU A 340 -15.49 10.91 6.29
C LEU A 340 -16.67 11.51 7.06
N ARG A 341 -16.40 12.30 8.10
CA ARG A 341 -17.44 12.95 8.90
C ARG A 341 -18.22 13.97 8.06
N LEU A 342 -17.52 14.79 7.28
CA LEU A 342 -18.15 15.76 6.39
C LEU A 342 -19.01 15.08 5.32
N ALA A 343 -18.56 13.98 4.72
CA ALA A 343 -19.36 13.22 3.77
C ALA A 343 -20.66 12.72 4.41
N ALA A 344 -20.58 12.12 5.60
CA ALA A 344 -21.79 11.69 6.33
C ALA A 344 -22.71 12.84 6.69
N MET A 345 -22.17 14.01 7.11
CA MET A 345 -22.96 15.22 7.42
C MET A 345 -23.61 15.84 6.17
N ARG A 346 -23.03 15.64 4.97
CA ARG A 346 -23.66 16.01 3.70
C ARG A 346 -24.82 15.08 3.31
N GLY A 347 -25.04 13.97 4.03
CA GLY A 347 -26.08 13.00 3.74
C GLY A 347 -25.61 11.78 2.93
N VAL A 348 -24.31 11.68 2.60
CA VAL A 348 -23.74 10.53 1.90
C VAL A 348 -23.89 9.26 2.77
N ASP A 349 -24.33 8.15 2.18
CA ASP A 349 -24.37 6.84 2.86
C ASP A 349 -22.95 6.28 3.04
N VAL A 350 -22.28 6.73 4.12
CA VAL A 350 -20.92 6.28 4.41
C VAL A 350 -20.95 4.97 5.20
N ARG A 351 -20.39 3.91 4.60
CA ARG A 351 -20.21 2.60 5.23
C ARG A 351 -18.75 2.22 5.29
N VAL A 352 -18.30 1.79 6.46
CA VAL A 352 -16.93 1.30 6.67
C VAL A 352 -17.00 -0.15 7.17
N MET A 353 -16.37 -1.06 6.45
CA MET A 353 -16.27 -2.46 6.79
C MET A 353 -14.86 -2.79 7.28
N ILE A 354 -14.76 -3.37 8.47
CA ILE A 354 -13.51 -3.78 9.12
C ILE A 354 -13.65 -5.22 9.64
N PRO A 355 -12.54 -5.95 9.89
CA PRO A 355 -12.62 -7.31 10.41
C PRO A 355 -13.14 -7.33 11.86
N GLU A 356 -13.88 -8.42 12.23
CA GLU A 356 -14.23 -8.69 13.63
C GLU A 356 -13.03 -9.18 14.42
N ARG A 357 -12.17 -10.02 13.81
CA ARG A 357 -10.99 -10.61 14.44
C ARG A 357 -9.72 -9.93 13.94
N PRO A 358 -8.80 -9.51 14.84
CA PRO A 358 -7.56 -8.89 14.41
C PRO A 358 -6.49 -9.92 14.02
N ASP A 359 -5.64 -9.52 13.08
CA ASP A 359 -4.30 -10.09 12.88
C ASP A 359 -3.25 -9.34 13.73
N HIS A 360 -3.40 -8.01 13.85
CA HIS A 360 -2.56 -7.11 14.65
C HIS A 360 -3.35 -6.48 15.80
N LEU A 361 -3.11 -6.96 17.03
CA LEU A 361 -3.85 -6.52 18.21
C LEU A 361 -3.72 -5.01 18.48
N LEU A 362 -2.54 -4.43 18.29
CA LEU A 362 -2.29 -3.01 18.57
C LEU A 362 -3.14 -2.10 17.66
N VAL A 363 -3.15 -2.38 16.35
CA VAL A 363 -3.94 -1.63 15.36
C VAL A 363 -5.44 -1.78 15.64
N PHE A 364 -5.87 -3.01 15.95
CA PHE A 364 -7.26 -3.30 16.32
C PHE A 364 -7.72 -2.51 17.55
N LEU A 365 -6.89 -2.44 18.60
CA LEU A 365 -7.20 -1.68 19.80
C LEU A 365 -7.24 -0.19 19.52
N SER A 366 -6.33 0.33 18.71
CA SER A 366 -6.31 1.74 18.30
C SER A 366 -7.58 2.14 17.57
N ALA A 367 -8.13 1.27 16.72
CA ALA A 367 -9.34 1.53 15.94
C ALA A 367 -10.53 1.95 16.84
N PHE A 368 -10.66 1.38 18.04
CA PHE A 368 -11.72 1.76 18.97
C PHE A 368 -11.67 3.22 19.47
N SER A 369 -10.54 3.89 19.29
CA SER A 369 -10.44 5.32 19.66
C SER A 369 -11.08 6.23 18.62
N PHE A 370 -11.27 5.75 17.39
CA PHE A 370 -11.86 6.49 16.28
C PHE A 370 -13.37 6.23 16.11
N LEU A 371 -13.83 5.00 16.43
CA LEU A 371 -15.21 4.57 16.17
C LEU A 371 -16.28 5.47 16.80
N PRO A 372 -16.13 6.00 18.07
CA PRO A 372 -17.16 6.83 18.66
C PRO A 372 -17.50 8.06 17.83
N ASP A 373 -16.49 8.76 17.30
CA ASP A 373 -16.68 10.00 16.55
C ASP A 373 -17.25 9.72 15.15
N MET A 374 -16.86 8.61 14.54
CA MET A 374 -17.42 8.15 13.26
C MET A 374 -18.92 7.81 13.41
N LEU A 375 -19.27 7.03 14.43
CA LEU A 375 -20.67 6.63 14.68
C LEU A 375 -21.56 7.84 15.03
N ARG A 376 -21.07 8.82 15.80
CA ARG A 376 -21.79 10.06 16.10
C ARG A 376 -22.03 10.93 14.87
N ALA A 377 -21.13 10.90 13.91
CA ALA A 377 -21.28 11.60 12.63
C ALA A 377 -22.27 10.90 11.67
N GLY A 378 -22.79 9.71 12.03
CA GLY A 378 -23.75 8.97 11.21
C GLY A 378 -23.11 7.89 10.31
N ILE A 379 -21.80 7.71 10.38
CA ILE A 379 -21.08 6.68 9.60
C ILE A 379 -21.48 5.29 10.11
N LYS A 380 -21.82 4.41 9.18
CA LYS A 380 -22.23 3.03 9.48
C LYS A 380 -21.00 2.13 9.49
N ILE A 381 -20.64 1.62 10.67
CA ILE A 381 -19.50 0.71 10.85
C ILE A 381 -20.00 -0.73 10.85
N TYR A 382 -19.38 -1.57 10.04
CA TYR A 382 -19.67 -2.99 9.90
C TYR A 382 -18.45 -3.83 10.26
N ARG A 383 -18.69 -4.96 10.95
CA ARG A 383 -17.66 -5.94 11.28
C ARG A 383 -17.91 -7.24 10.54
N TYR A 384 -16.96 -7.63 9.69
CA TYR A 384 -17.02 -8.87 8.93
C TYR A 384 -16.76 -10.08 9.81
N LEU A 385 -17.69 -11.07 9.79
CA LEU A 385 -17.70 -12.17 10.74
C LEU A 385 -16.94 -13.44 10.28
N PRO A 386 -17.00 -13.88 8.99
CA PRO A 386 -16.58 -15.21 8.58
C PRO A 386 -15.06 -15.45 8.51
N GLY A 387 -14.24 -14.71 9.18
CA GLY A 387 -12.80 -14.89 9.13
C GLY A 387 -12.06 -13.56 9.14
N PHE A 388 -10.99 -13.44 8.37
CA PHE A 388 -10.22 -12.20 8.30
C PHE A 388 -10.50 -11.43 7.02
N LEU A 389 -11.02 -10.21 7.17
CA LEU A 389 -11.21 -9.27 6.07
C LEU A 389 -9.92 -8.47 5.83
N HIS A 390 -9.37 -8.56 4.61
CA HIS A 390 -8.13 -7.87 4.25
C HIS A 390 -8.25 -7.02 2.98
N GLN A 391 -9.45 -6.77 2.48
CA GLN A 391 -9.70 -5.92 1.31
C GLN A 391 -9.27 -4.46 1.52
N LYS A 392 -8.87 -3.80 0.44
CA LYS A 392 -8.66 -2.37 0.34
C LYS A 392 -9.40 -1.88 -0.89
N VAL A 393 -10.68 -1.64 -0.71
CA VAL A 393 -11.63 -1.30 -1.78
C VAL A 393 -12.45 -0.10 -1.34
N MET A 394 -12.68 0.83 -2.24
CA MET A 394 -13.65 1.90 -2.08
C MET A 394 -14.61 1.89 -3.27
N LEU A 395 -15.90 2.06 -2.97
CA LEU A 395 -16.95 2.33 -3.94
C LEU A 395 -17.42 3.77 -3.74
N ILE A 396 -17.46 4.53 -4.82
CA ILE A 396 -17.86 5.92 -4.85
C ILE A 396 -19.06 6.04 -5.77
N ASP A 397 -20.21 6.30 -5.21
CA ASP A 397 -21.51 6.35 -5.90
C ASP A 397 -21.72 5.13 -6.82
N ASP A 398 -22.33 5.32 -7.97
CA ASP A 398 -22.46 4.31 -9.04
C ASP A 398 -21.40 4.52 -10.13
N GLU A 399 -20.40 5.36 -9.89
CA GLU A 399 -19.56 5.92 -10.93
C GLU A 399 -18.13 5.38 -10.92
N ALA A 400 -17.59 5.05 -9.74
CA ALA A 400 -16.19 4.70 -9.63
C ALA A 400 -15.90 3.72 -8.48
N ALA A 401 -14.82 2.96 -8.63
CA ALA A 401 -14.28 2.18 -7.52
C ALA A 401 -12.75 2.12 -7.53
N THR A 402 -12.18 1.73 -6.39
CA THR A 402 -10.75 1.47 -6.26
C THR A 402 -10.47 0.08 -5.74
N VAL A 403 -9.39 -0.51 -6.23
CA VAL A 403 -8.77 -1.73 -5.68
C VAL A 403 -7.28 -1.48 -5.55
N GLY A 404 -6.69 -1.81 -4.39
CA GLY A 404 -5.26 -1.54 -4.20
C GLY A 404 -4.67 -2.15 -2.95
N THR A 405 -3.59 -1.54 -2.49
CA THR A 405 -2.84 -2.02 -1.33
C THR A 405 -2.96 -1.11 -0.11
N VAL A 406 -3.49 0.12 -0.26
CA VAL A 406 -3.57 1.16 0.78
C VAL A 406 -4.59 0.79 1.85
N ASN A 407 -4.14 0.59 3.08
CA ASN A 407 -5.03 0.48 4.23
C ASN A 407 -5.44 1.88 4.74
N LEU A 408 -6.55 1.96 5.46
CA LEU A 408 -6.94 3.17 6.18
C LEU A 408 -6.14 3.34 7.48
N ASP A 409 -4.82 3.47 7.36
CA ASP A 409 -3.92 3.69 8.48
C ASP A 409 -2.77 4.65 8.12
N ASN A 410 -2.17 5.24 9.15
CA ASN A 410 -1.08 6.21 8.96
C ASN A 410 0.17 5.59 8.33
N ARG A 411 0.37 4.28 8.52
CA ARG A 411 1.50 3.58 7.93
C ARG A 411 1.38 3.52 6.41
N SER A 412 0.22 3.11 5.89
CA SER A 412 -0.06 3.10 4.45
C SER A 412 -0.03 4.51 3.86
N PHE A 413 -0.49 5.51 4.61
CA PHE A 413 -0.50 6.89 4.11
C PHE A 413 0.88 7.53 4.00
N ARG A 414 1.87 7.09 4.83
CA ARG A 414 3.12 7.86 5.01
C ARG A 414 4.41 7.06 5.01
N LEU A 415 4.35 5.76 5.31
CA LEU A 415 5.55 4.95 5.57
C LEU A 415 5.75 3.83 4.57
N ASN A 416 4.66 3.36 3.96
CA ASN A 416 4.72 2.30 2.98
C ASN A 416 4.73 2.86 1.55
N PHE A 417 5.40 2.14 0.64
CA PHE A 417 5.13 2.23 -0.78
C PHE A 417 3.88 1.41 -1.07
N GLU A 418 2.86 2.04 -1.59
CA GLU A 418 1.55 1.45 -1.89
C GLU A 418 1.18 1.70 -3.35
N ILE A 419 0.09 1.07 -3.81
CA ILE A 419 -0.46 1.28 -5.13
C ILE A 419 -1.97 1.10 -5.10
N THR A 420 -2.69 1.99 -5.76
CA THR A 420 -4.15 1.94 -5.90
C THR A 420 -4.50 2.05 -7.38
N THR A 421 -5.43 1.24 -7.83
CA THR A 421 -6.07 1.39 -9.14
C THR A 421 -7.39 2.09 -8.94
N TYR A 422 -7.58 3.25 -9.56
CA TYR A 422 -8.83 3.97 -9.62
C TYR A 422 -9.50 3.72 -10.99
N VAL A 423 -10.73 3.27 -10.97
CA VAL A 423 -11.50 2.90 -12.16
C VAL A 423 -12.81 3.72 -12.18
N PRO A 424 -12.85 4.89 -12.85
CA PRO A 424 -14.07 5.66 -13.05
C PRO A 424 -14.91 5.01 -14.18
N SER A 425 -15.71 4.02 -13.80
CA SER A 425 -16.57 3.23 -14.70
C SER A 425 -17.77 2.70 -13.95
N ALA A 426 -18.96 3.02 -14.42
CA ALA A 426 -20.22 2.57 -13.82
C ALA A 426 -20.35 1.04 -13.83
N SER A 427 -19.91 0.36 -14.90
CA SER A 427 -19.96 -1.10 -14.97
C SER A 427 -19.04 -1.74 -13.94
N PHE A 428 -17.83 -1.21 -13.76
CA PHE A 428 -16.91 -1.70 -12.75
C PHE A 428 -17.38 -1.37 -11.32
N ALA A 429 -18.00 -0.20 -11.11
CA ALA A 429 -18.62 0.18 -9.85
C ALA A 429 -19.75 -0.79 -9.48
N ALA A 430 -20.58 -1.21 -10.45
CA ALA A 430 -21.64 -2.19 -10.24
C ALA A 430 -21.10 -3.57 -9.81
N ASP A 431 -19.99 -4.03 -10.42
CA ASP A 431 -19.34 -5.29 -10.01
C ASP A 431 -18.81 -5.20 -8.56
N VAL A 432 -18.19 -4.06 -8.20
CA VAL A 432 -17.73 -3.81 -6.83
C VAL A 432 -18.89 -3.70 -5.86
N GLU A 433 -19.99 -3.05 -6.23
CA GLU A 433 -21.22 -2.98 -5.43
C GLU A 433 -21.76 -4.37 -5.11
N ALA A 434 -21.94 -5.20 -6.14
CA ALA A 434 -22.46 -6.56 -5.97
C ALA A 434 -21.58 -7.37 -4.99
N MET A 435 -20.26 -7.27 -5.14
CA MET A 435 -19.29 -7.88 -4.24
C MET A 435 -19.44 -7.37 -2.80
N LEU A 436 -19.53 -6.05 -2.62
CA LEU A 436 -19.62 -5.46 -1.28
C LEU A 436 -20.97 -5.74 -0.59
N LEU A 437 -22.08 -5.81 -1.32
CA LEU A 437 -23.39 -6.19 -0.77
C LEU A 437 -23.37 -7.62 -0.23
N GLU A 438 -22.73 -8.55 -0.93
CA GLU A 438 -22.54 -9.92 -0.42
C GLU A 438 -21.68 -9.91 0.86
N ASP A 439 -20.60 -9.12 0.91
CA ASP A 439 -19.78 -9.00 2.11
C ASP A 439 -20.54 -8.34 3.27
N PHE A 440 -21.34 -7.29 3.03
CA PHE A 440 -22.19 -6.66 4.05
C PHE A 440 -23.23 -7.64 4.63
N SER A 441 -23.74 -8.57 3.82
CA SER A 441 -24.69 -9.59 4.29
C SER A 441 -24.10 -10.50 5.37
N ARG A 442 -22.77 -10.63 5.40
CA ARG A 442 -21.97 -11.42 6.34
C ARG A 442 -21.41 -10.60 7.51
N CYS A 443 -21.84 -9.34 7.62
CA CYS A 443 -21.37 -8.43 8.66
C CYS A 443 -22.40 -8.25 9.76
N ARG A 444 -21.94 -7.82 10.93
CA ARG A 444 -22.77 -7.18 11.95
C ARG A 444 -22.50 -5.68 11.97
N ARG A 445 -23.55 -4.89 12.20
CA ARG A 445 -23.41 -3.44 12.41
C ARG A 445 -22.97 -3.15 13.85
N VAL A 446 -22.04 -2.20 14.01
CA VAL A 446 -21.60 -1.71 15.32
C VAL A 446 -22.52 -0.59 15.79
N SER A 447 -22.96 -0.62 17.05
CA SER A 447 -23.74 0.44 17.67
C SER A 447 -22.87 1.34 18.55
N ILE A 448 -23.31 2.58 18.75
CA ILE A 448 -22.64 3.50 19.66
C ILE A 448 -22.70 2.99 21.13
N ASP A 449 -23.78 2.30 21.50
CA ASP A 449 -23.97 1.75 22.84
C ASP A 449 -22.99 0.62 23.12
N GLU A 450 -22.70 -0.22 22.13
CA GLU A 450 -21.65 -1.26 22.22
C GLU A 450 -20.29 -0.63 22.56
N ILE A 451 -19.95 0.48 21.92
CA ILE A 451 -18.67 1.16 22.16
C ILE A 451 -18.67 1.84 23.53
N ASN A 452 -19.78 2.48 23.91
CA ASN A 452 -19.89 3.22 25.16
C ASN A 452 -19.94 2.28 26.38
N SER A 453 -20.54 1.10 26.26
CA SER A 453 -20.62 0.08 27.34
C SER A 453 -19.32 -0.66 27.62
N ARG A 454 -18.26 -0.46 26.80
CA ARG A 454 -16.96 -1.11 27.03
C ARG A 454 -16.39 -0.73 28.41
N PRO A 455 -15.83 -1.69 29.16
CA PRO A 455 -15.20 -1.43 30.45
C PRO A 455 -14.13 -0.36 30.37
N LEU A 456 -13.96 0.45 31.43
CA LEU A 456 -13.00 1.56 31.47
C LEU A 456 -11.57 1.11 31.12
N TRP A 457 -11.13 -0.04 31.65
CA TRP A 457 -9.79 -0.54 31.34
C TRP A 457 -9.58 -0.81 29.85
N LYS A 458 -10.60 -1.34 29.13
CA LYS A 458 -10.53 -1.52 27.67
C LYS A 458 -10.43 -0.17 26.93
N LYS A 459 -11.14 0.86 27.43
CA LYS A 459 -11.03 2.22 26.88
C LYS A 459 -9.63 2.80 27.09
N VAL A 460 -9.05 2.62 28.29
CA VAL A 460 -7.67 3.07 28.60
C VAL A 460 -6.67 2.35 27.72
N VAL A 461 -6.76 1.04 27.57
CA VAL A 461 -5.85 0.26 26.69
C VAL A 461 -5.97 0.70 25.24
N SER A 462 -7.19 0.98 24.74
CA SER A 462 -7.38 1.50 23.38
C SER A 462 -6.76 2.89 23.20
N ARG A 463 -6.88 3.78 24.20
CA ARG A 463 -6.23 5.11 24.18
C ARG A 463 -4.71 5.00 24.26
N ALA A 464 -4.18 4.05 25.03
CA ALA A 464 -2.74 3.80 25.06
C ALA A 464 -2.23 3.29 23.69
N ALA A 465 -2.95 2.35 23.08
CA ALA A 465 -2.64 1.88 21.72
C ALA A 465 -2.71 3.03 20.69
N TYR A 466 -3.67 3.94 20.80
CA TYR A 466 -3.80 5.11 19.93
C TYR A 466 -2.57 6.02 19.93
N LEU A 467 -1.78 6.07 21.02
CA LEU A 467 -0.55 6.88 21.06
C LEU A 467 0.48 6.40 20.02
N THR A 468 0.37 5.17 19.55
CA THR A 468 1.25 4.62 18.50
C THR A 468 0.66 4.77 17.10
N ALA A 469 -0.53 5.39 16.94
CA ALA A 469 -1.19 5.61 15.65
C ALA A 469 -0.29 6.24 14.56
N PRO A 470 0.62 7.18 14.88
CA PRO A 470 1.48 7.79 13.86
C PRO A 470 2.44 6.81 13.15
N ILE A 471 2.64 5.61 13.71
CA ILE A 471 3.53 4.56 13.15
C ILE A 471 2.81 3.26 12.83
N GLN A 472 1.48 3.24 13.03
CA GLN A 472 0.58 2.14 12.70
C GLN A 472 0.04 2.25 11.29
#